data_b27ad8e254201ae86d48beb8f62bc993
#
_entry.id   b27ad8e254201ae86d48beb8f62bc993
#
_cell.length_a   1.000
_cell.length_b   1.000
_cell.length_c   1.000
_cell.angle_alpha   90.00
_cell.angle_beta   90.00
_cell.angle_gamma   90.00
#
_symmetry.space_group_name_H-M   'P 1'
#
loop_
_entity.id
_entity.type
_entity.pdbx_description
1 polymer ?
#
loop_
_entity_poly.entity_id
_entity_poly.type
_entity_poly.pdbx_seq_one_letter_code
_entity_poly.pdbx_strand_id
1 'polypeptide(L)'
;VEKIAGMDVEPMDMNNIPGCTYASPEISSVGYTEQAAKDAGFEIKVGKFPFSASGKASAAGHKDGFVKVIFDAKYGEWLGCHMIGANVTEMIAEAVVARKLETTGHEILKAIHPHPTMSEAVMEAVADAYDEVIHM
;
A
#
# COMPACT_ATOMS: atom_id res chain seq x y z
N VAL A 1 8.41 14.12 22.47
CA VAL A 1 8.75 15.52 22.82
C VAL A 1 7.51 16.22 23.39
N GLU A 2 6.37 16.21 22.70
CA GLU A 2 5.12 16.89 23.13
C GLU A 2 4.65 16.43 24.51
N LYS A 3 4.62 15.11 24.77
CA LYS A 3 4.26 14.56 26.09
C LYS A 3 5.22 15.03 27.22
N ILE A 4 6.52 15.11 26.90
CA ILE A 4 7.52 15.62 27.85
C ILE A 4 7.30 17.11 28.12
N ALA A 5 6.83 17.86 27.10
CA ALA A 5 6.48 19.27 27.22
C ALA A 5 5.12 19.50 27.93
N GLY A 6 4.44 18.46 28.38
CA GLY A 6 3.15 18.55 29.07
C GLY A 6 1.95 18.78 28.16
N MET A 7 2.13 18.57 26.85
CA MET A 7 1.04 18.69 25.88
C MET A 7 0.17 17.42 25.89
N ASP A 8 -1.10 17.60 25.54
CA ASP A 8 -1.98 16.46 25.25
C ASP A 8 -1.64 15.91 23.85
N VAL A 9 -1.37 14.62 23.75
CA VAL A 9 -0.91 13.99 22.52
C VAL A 9 -1.78 12.80 22.14
N GLU A 10 -2.09 12.71 20.85
CA GLU A 10 -2.75 11.54 20.27
C GLU A 10 -1.84 10.30 20.40
N PRO A 11 -2.35 9.15 20.89
CA PRO A 11 -1.60 7.91 20.89
C PRO A 11 -1.15 7.52 19.48
N MET A 12 0.08 6.99 19.37
CA MET A 12 0.58 6.47 18.09
C MET A 12 -0.22 5.23 17.70
N ASP A 13 -0.72 5.21 16.46
CA ASP A 13 -1.29 4.00 15.88
C ASP A 13 -0.18 3.03 15.49
N MET A 14 0.01 1.99 16.31
CA MET A 14 1.04 0.96 16.10
C MET A 14 0.80 0.15 14.83
N ASN A 15 -0.45 0.07 14.33
CA ASN A 15 -0.78 -0.63 13.11
C ASN A 15 -0.52 0.21 11.83
N ASN A 16 -0.15 1.48 11.98
CA ASN A 16 0.21 2.35 10.88
C ASN A 16 1.70 2.74 10.85
N ILE A 17 2.55 1.94 11.52
CA ILE A 17 3.99 2.08 11.44
C ILE A 17 4.52 1.23 10.29
N PRO A 18 5.17 1.82 9.25
CA PRO A 18 5.72 1.04 8.16
C PRO A 18 6.96 0.25 8.59
N GLY A 19 7.03 -1.01 8.15
CA GLY A 19 8.23 -1.84 8.22
C GLY A 19 8.96 -1.82 6.88
N CYS A 20 10.27 -1.53 6.89
CA CYS A 20 11.10 -1.50 5.68
C CYS A 20 12.36 -2.34 5.85
N THR A 21 12.66 -3.17 4.83
CA THR A 21 13.91 -3.94 4.74
C THR A 21 14.68 -3.47 3.50
N TYR A 22 15.83 -2.87 3.74
CA TYR A 22 16.69 -2.27 2.72
C TYR A 22 17.65 -3.33 2.14
N ALA A 23 17.08 -4.28 1.42
CA ALA A 23 17.78 -5.35 0.73
C ALA A 23 17.66 -5.16 -0.80
N SER A 24 18.02 -6.17 -1.57
CA SER A 24 17.75 -6.24 -3.02
C SER A 24 17.17 -7.63 -3.33
N PRO A 25 15.85 -7.72 -3.65
CA PRO A 25 14.86 -6.66 -3.68
C PRO A 25 14.52 -6.08 -2.29
N GLU A 26 14.05 -4.83 -2.24
CA GLU A 26 13.52 -4.22 -1.01
C GLU A 26 12.19 -4.85 -0.60
N ILE A 27 11.86 -4.76 0.69
CA ILE A 27 10.55 -5.18 1.21
C ILE A 27 9.98 -4.04 2.06
N SER A 28 8.70 -3.73 1.88
CA SER A 28 7.98 -2.78 2.72
C SER A 28 6.57 -3.25 3.03
N SER A 29 6.08 -2.85 4.20
CA SER A 29 4.73 -3.23 4.63
C SER A 29 4.17 -2.23 5.63
N VAL A 30 2.84 -2.09 5.66
CA VAL A 30 2.09 -1.36 6.68
C VAL A 30 0.72 -1.98 6.85
N GLY A 31 0.21 -1.99 8.09
CA GLY A 31 -1.14 -2.45 8.40
C GLY A 31 -1.30 -3.97 8.44
N TYR A 32 -2.54 -4.43 8.23
CA TYR A 32 -2.91 -5.83 8.35
C TYR A 32 -2.37 -6.68 7.20
N THR A 33 -1.96 -7.92 7.52
CA THR A 33 -1.89 -9.00 6.53
C THR A 33 -3.31 -9.53 6.26
N GLU A 34 -3.50 -10.31 5.19
CA GLU A 34 -4.80 -10.94 4.92
C GLU A 34 -5.31 -11.79 6.11
N GLN A 35 -4.39 -12.57 6.71
CA GLN A 35 -4.75 -13.41 7.85
C GLN A 35 -5.14 -12.56 9.05
N ALA A 36 -4.33 -11.54 9.39
CA ALA A 36 -4.61 -10.67 10.52
C ALA A 36 -5.92 -9.88 10.35
N ALA A 37 -6.24 -9.43 9.14
CA ALA A 37 -7.51 -8.76 8.86
C ALA A 37 -8.70 -9.71 9.05
N LYS A 38 -8.62 -10.94 8.54
CA LYS A 38 -9.65 -11.97 8.74
C LYS A 38 -9.83 -12.34 10.22
N ASP A 39 -8.71 -12.50 10.95
CA ASP A 39 -8.73 -12.80 12.38
C ASP A 39 -9.34 -11.65 13.21
N ALA A 40 -9.19 -10.41 12.72
CA ALA A 40 -9.84 -9.23 13.30
C ALA A 40 -11.33 -9.09 12.91
N GLY A 41 -11.86 -9.98 12.07
CA GLY A 41 -13.27 -10.02 11.69
C GLY A 41 -13.64 -9.21 10.46
N PHE A 42 -12.65 -8.71 9.70
CA PHE A 42 -12.91 -8.00 8.45
C PHE A 42 -13.28 -8.98 7.32
N GLU A 43 -14.27 -8.61 6.52
CA GLU A 43 -14.41 -9.09 5.15
C GLU A 43 -13.49 -8.27 4.27
N ILE A 44 -12.65 -8.91 3.45
CA ILE A 44 -11.57 -8.21 2.75
C ILE A 44 -11.68 -8.32 1.24
N LYS A 45 -11.25 -7.26 0.55
CA LYS A 45 -10.86 -7.25 -0.85
C LYS A 45 -9.33 -7.19 -0.93
N VAL A 46 -8.76 -8.00 -1.80
CA VAL A 46 -7.31 -8.07 -1.99
C VAL A 46 -7.00 -7.82 -3.45
N GLY A 47 -6.07 -6.92 -3.71
CA GLY A 47 -5.53 -6.71 -5.04
C GLY A 47 -4.01 -6.87 -5.05
N LYS A 48 -3.48 -7.31 -6.19
CA LYS A 48 -2.07 -7.56 -6.39
C LYS A 48 -1.64 -7.21 -7.81
N PHE A 49 -0.58 -6.40 -7.94
CA PHE A 49 -0.03 -6.04 -9.23
C PHE A 49 1.46 -6.40 -9.30
N PRO A 50 1.89 -7.24 -10.26
CA PRO A 50 3.29 -7.60 -10.42
C PRO A 50 4.07 -6.51 -11.16
N PHE A 51 5.31 -6.22 -10.74
CA PHE A 51 6.15 -5.25 -11.43
C PHE A 51 6.52 -5.65 -12.86
N SER A 52 6.40 -6.92 -13.21
CA SER A 52 6.57 -7.38 -14.59
C SER A 52 5.57 -6.76 -15.57
N ALA A 53 4.41 -6.30 -15.09
CA ALA A 53 3.40 -5.59 -15.87
C ALA A 53 3.59 -4.07 -15.88
N SER A 54 4.52 -3.53 -15.07
CA SER A 54 4.80 -2.09 -15.01
C SER A 54 5.75 -1.65 -16.13
N GLY A 55 5.33 -0.62 -16.87
CA GLY A 55 6.18 0.01 -17.90
C GLY A 55 7.46 0.62 -17.30
N LYS A 56 7.36 1.29 -16.13
CA LYS A 56 8.53 1.85 -15.44
C LYS A 56 9.49 0.80 -14.96
N ALA A 57 8.99 -0.28 -14.35
CA ALA A 57 9.83 -1.39 -13.92
C ALA A 57 10.55 -2.06 -15.08
N SER A 58 9.87 -2.21 -16.23
CA SER A 58 10.45 -2.72 -17.48
C SER A 58 11.56 -1.82 -18.00
N ALA A 59 11.34 -0.51 -18.05
CA ALA A 59 12.33 0.46 -18.52
C ALA A 59 13.55 0.55 -17.59
N ALA A 60 13.37 0.35 -16.28
CA ALA A 60 14.44 0.37 -15.29
C ALA A 60 15.16 -0.99 -15.12
N GLY A 61 14.65 -2.08 -15.73
CA GLY A 61 15.21 -3.42 -15.58
C GLY A 61 14.90 -4.10 -14.23
N HIS A 62 13.89 -3.63 -13.51
CA HIS A 62 13.52 -4.08 -12.16
C HIS A 62 12.10 -4.68 -12.12
N LYS A 63 11.90 -5.80 -12.81
CA LYS A 63 10.59 -6.45 -12.99
C LYS A 63 10.17 -7.38 -11.85
N ASP A 64 11.09 -7.69 -10.93
CA ASP A 64 10.84 -8.64 -9.86
C ASP A 64 10.01 -8.00 -8.75
N GLY A 65 9.03 -8.77 -8.26
CA GLY A 65 8.21 -8.37 -7.13
C GLY A 65 6.79 -7.92 -7.49
N PHE A 66 6.13 -7.34 -6.52
CA PHE A 66 4.72 -6.94 -6.63
C PHE A 66 4.32 -5.90 -5.56
N VAL A 67 3.21 -5.26 -5.80
CA VAL A 67 2.42 -4.55 -4.79
C VAL A 67 1.18 -5.38 -4.47
N LYS A 68 0.84 -5.48 -3.18
CA LYS A 68 -0.36 -6.13 -2.68
C LYS A 68 -1.08 -5.20 -1.70
N VAL A 69 -2.38 -5.02 -1.89
CA VAL A 69 -3.24 -4.17 -1.07
C VAL A 69 -4.39 -4.95 -0.48
N ILE A 70 -4.86 -4.53 0.69
CA ILE A 70 -5.96 -5.17 1.42
C ILE A 70 -6.92 -4.06 1.85
N PHE A 71 -8.19 -4.19 1.47
CA PHE A 71 -9.26 -3.27 1.81
C PHE A 71 -10.36 -3.97 2.61
N ASP A 72 -11.02 -3.22 3.48
CA ASP A 72 -12.30 -3.66 4.04
C ASP A 72 -13.36 -3.69 2.93
N ALA A 73 -14.04 -4.84 2.78
CA ALA A 73 -15.03 -5.01 1.73
C ALA A 73 -16.30 -4.18 1.97
N LYS A 74 -16.57 -3.81 3.23
CA LYS A 74 -17.80 -3.12 3.63
C LYS A 74 -17.70 -1.61 3.47
N TYR A 75 -16.61 -1.01 3.95
CA TYR A 75 -16.44 0.44 3.97
C TYR A 75 -15.38 0.94 3.00
N GLY A 76 -14.56 0.03 2.43
CA GLY A 76 -13.51 0.37 1.48
C GLY A 76 -12.24 0.94 2.13
N GLU A 77 -12.10 0.87 3.45
CA GLU A 77 -10.92 1.36 4.18
C GLU A 77 -9.67 0.57 3.78
N TRP A 78 -8.56 1.25 3.60
CA TRP A 78 -7.28 0.62 3.28
C TRP A 78 -6.66 -0.02 4.53
N LEU A 79 -6.81 -1.34 4.68
CA LEU A 79 -6.37 -2.08 5.86
C LEU A 79 -4.89 -2.43 5.87
N GLY A 80 -4.29 -2.67 4.71
CA GLY A 80 -2.89 -3.07 4.64
C GLY A 80 -2.28 -2.96 3.26
N CYS A 81 -0.94 -2.77 3.22
CA CYS A 81 -0.15 -2.72 2.00
C CYS A 81 1.18 -3.45 2.22
N HIS A 82 1.54 -4.31 1.26
CA HIS A 82 2.75 -5.14 1.31
C HIS A 82 3.40 -5.17 -0.06
N MET A 83 4.68 -4.83 -0.12
CA MET A 83 5.42 -4.71 -1.36
C MET A 83 6.76 -5.42 -1.28
N ILE A 84 7.20 -5.99 -2.38
CA ILE A 84 8.57 -6.47 -2.58
C ILE A 84 9.03 -6.05 -3.98
N GLY A 85 10.21 -5.44 -4.09
CA GLY A 85 10.75 -4.99 -5.37
C GLY A 85 11.65 -3.77 -5.23
N ALA A 86 12.00 -3.14 -6.34
CA ALA A 86 12.79 -1.92 -6.33
C ALA A 86 11.95 -0.71 -5.89
N ASN A 87 12.53 0.17 -5.08
CA ASN A 87 11.93 1.42 -4.59
C ASN A 87 10.68 1.27 -3.69
N VAL A 88 10.35 0.08 -3.23
CA VAL A 88 9.13 -0.12 -2.43
C VAL A 88 9.24 0.51 -1.04
N THR A 89 10.44 0.73 -0.52
CA THR A 89 10.66 1.43 0.75
C THR A 89 10.35 2.93 0.66
N GLU A 90 10.46 3.53 -0.53
CA GLU A 90 9.99 4.90 -0.81
C GLU A 90 8.47 4.93 -1.06
N MET A 91 7.95 3.94 -1.81
CA MET A 91 6.55 3.88 -2.22
C MET A 91 5.58 3.68 -1.04
N ILE A 92 6.00 3.01 0.03
CA ILE A 92 5.12 2.67 1.18
C ILE A 92 4.55 3.91 1.88
N ALA A 93 5.21 5.07 1.75
CA ALA A 93 4.76 6.32 2.34
C ALA A 93 3.36 6.75 1.86
N GLU A 94 3.01 6.45 0.61
CA GLU A 94 1.67 6.69 0.06
C GLU A 94 0.61 5.92 0.86
N ALA A 95 0.83 4.64 1.10
CA ALA A 95 -0.09 3.80 1.88
C ALA A 95 -0.20 4.27 3.34
N VAL A 96 0.92 4.66 3.96
CA VAL A 96 0.93 5.18 5.35
C VAL A 96 0.06 6.42 5.49
N VAL A 97 0.22 7.39 4.57
CA VAL A 97 -0.56 8.64 4.58
C VAL A 97 -2.03 8.38 4.27
N ALA A 98 -2.32 7.57 3.23
CA ALA A 98 -3.68 7.22 2.85
C ALA A 98 -4.42 6.51 4.00
N ARG A 99 -3.78 5.57 4.69
CA ARG A 99 -4.34 4.90 5.87
C ARG A 99 -4.59 5.86 7.04
N LYS A 100 -3.66 6.78 7.33
CA LYS A 100 -3.84 7.79 8.39
C LYS A 100 -5.03 8.71 8.10
N LEU A 101 -5.35 8.94 6.83
CA LEU A 101 -6.49 9.75 6.38
C LEU A 101 -7.77 8.91 6.18
N GLU A 102 -7.76 7.62 6.56
CA GLU A 102 -8.89 6.68 6.38
C GLU A 102 -9.40 6.66 4.92
N THR A 103 -8.45 6.75 3.97
CA THR A 103 -8.75 6.81 2.54
C THR A 103 -9.29 5.48 2.04
N THR A 104 -10.31 5.54 1.18
CA THR A 104 -10.86 4.35 0.51
C THR A 104 -10.14 4.05 -0.81
N GLY A 105 -10.27 2.80 -1.29
CA GLY A 105 -9.71 2.41 -2.58
C GLY A 105 -10.21 3.26 -3.75
N HIS A 106 -11.48 3.68 -3.73
CA HIS A 106 -12.05 4.55 -4.78
C HIS A 106 -11.34 5.91 -4.87
N GLU A 107 -10.91 6.49 -3.76
CA GLU A 107 -10.17 7.76 -3.79
C GLU A 107 -8.77 7.56 -4.38
N ILE A 108 -8.12 6.43 -4.13
CA ILE A 108 -6.83 6.10 -4.75
C ILE A 108 -6.99 5.91 -6.26
N LEU A 109 -8.04 5.22 -6.72
CA LEU A 109 -8.31 5.02 -8.15
C LEU A 109 -8.57 6.33 -8.90
N LYS A 110 -9.11 7.34 -8.22
CA LYS A 110 -9.35 8.67 -8.81
C LYS A 110 -8.15 9.60 -8.71
N ALA A 111 -7.16 9.27 -7.88
CA ALA A 111 -5.94 10.05 -7.78
C ALA A 111 -5.07 9.85 -9.04
N ILE A 112 -4.60 10.95 -9.62
CA ILE A 112 -3.74 10.88 -10.80
C ILE A 112 -2.30 10.59 -10.36
N HIS A 113 -1.80 9.40 -10.69
CA HIS A 113 -0.40 9.04 -10.47
C HIS A 113 0.48 9.58 -11.61
N PRO A 114 1.69 10.04 -11.32
CA PRO A 114 2.61 10.49 -12.36
C PRO A 114 3.07 9.32 -13.24
N HIS A 115 3.17 9.55 -14.53
CA HIS A 115 3.60 8.56 -15.52
C HIS A 115 4.91 8.97 -16.21
N PRO A 116 5.90 8.06 -16.40
CA PRO A 116 5.95 6.68 -15.89
C PRO A 116 6.61 6.62 -14.49
N THR A 117 5.99 5.91 -13.56
CA THR A 117 6.54 5.73 -12.19
C THR A 117 6.32 4.32 -11.66
N MET A 118 7.06 3.95 -10.60
CA MET A 118 6.81 2.71 -9.85
C MET A 118 5.51 2.82 -9.03
N SER A 119 5.11 4.03 -8.61
CA SER A 119 3.89 4.27 -7.81
C SER A 119 2.60 3.93 -8.56
N GLU A 120 2.59 3.93 -9.90
CA GLU A 120 1.44 3.44 -10.68
C GLU A 120 1.05 2.00 -10.33
N ALA A 121 2.01 1.18 -9.88
CA ALA A 121 1.75 -0.19 -9.44
C ALA A 121 0.87 -0.25 -8.17
N VAL A 122 0.85 0.81 -7.36
CA VAL A 122 -0.08 0.93 -6.21
C VAL A 122 -1.51 1.09 -6.72
N MET A 123 -1.73 2.03 -7.64
CA MET A 123 -3.03 2.27 -8.26
C MET A 123 -3.56 1.00 -8.96
N GLU A 124 -2.71 0.31 -9.73
CA GLU A 124 -3.10 -0.93 -10.43
C GLU A 124 -3.43 -2.07 -9.44
N ALA A 125 -2.70 -2.20 -8.34
CA ALA A 125 -3.04 -3.16 -7.29
C ALA A 125 -4.39 -2.82 -6.63
N VAL A 126 -4.69 -1.52 -6.44
CA VAL A 126 -6.01 -1.09 -5.96
C VAL A 126 -7.09 -1.40 -7.01
N ALA A 127 -6.84 -1.15 -8.29
CA ALA A 127 -7.76 -1.49 -9.37
C ALA A 127 -8.08 -3.00 -9.42
N ASP A 128 -7.06 -3.86 -9.20
CA ASP A 128 -7.26 -5.31 -9.11
C ASP A 128 -8.17 -5.70 -7.94
N ALA A 129 -8.07 -5.04 -6.78
CA ALA A 129 -8.95 -5.29 -5.64
C ALA A 129 -10.43 -4.97 -5.92
N TYR A 130 -10.72 -4.16 -6.94
CA TYR A 130 -12.07 -3.72 -7.33
C TYR A 130 -12.49 -4.24 -8.69
N ASP A 131 -11.76 -5.18 -9.29
CA ASP A 131 -12.01 -5.74 -10.62
C ASP A 131 -11.97 -4.68 -11.75
N GLU A 132 -11.18 -3.62 -11.57
CA GLU A 132 -11.03 -2.48 -12.49
C GLU A 132 -9.63 -2.39 -13.13
N VAL A 133 -8.78 -3.40 -12.93
CA VAL A 133 -7.41 -3.42 -13.48
C VAL A 133 -7.41 -3.43 -15.01
N ILE A 134 -6.49 -2.66 -15.62
CA ILE A 134 -6.40 -2.52 -17.09
C ILE A 134 -5.13 -3.18 -17.66
N HIS A 135 -4.02 -3.12 -16.92
CA HIS A 135 -2.69 -3.48 -17.44
C HIS A 135 -2.17 -4.86 -16.99
N MET A 136 -3.04 -5.76 -16.57
CA MET A 136 -2.69 -7.16 -16.25
C MET A 136 -3.18 -8.13 -17.31
#